data_2fa35405315b302a1f86b991df18c2d4
#
_entry.id   2fa35405315b302a1f86b991df18c2d4
#
_cell.length_a   1.000
_cell.length_b   1.000
_cell.length_c   1.000
_cell.angle_alpha   90.00
_cell.angle_beta   90.00
_cell.angle_gamma   90.00
#
_symmetry.space_group_name_H-M   'P 1'
#
loop_
_entity.id
_entity.type
_entity.pdbx_description
1 polymer ?
#
loop_
_entity_poly.entity_id
_entity_poly.type
_entity_poly.pdbx_seq_one_letter_code
_entity_poly.pdbx_strand_id
1 'polypeptide(L)'
;MKNPIKALAGQTVIYGLGTIVPRLLNYLLTPFYVRVFVSGEYGQISELYAWIALFLAILTFGMETTFFRFSQKENSSKVFNNAESVVLLITFTFLVLYGIFYKSFAQLIHYEFNSYYVLLIGIIVAIDAIAAIPFAMLRKEEKAGRFSLIKTVNVLSNILLNIFFLVVIPEKSMAIAEWIFGEQTSLLIWVFISNILASLINLLLLTPQLSKLRLGFDRELVKSMLKYSFPILLISLVGMVNEVADKILIKYLVSIPDESVLASMNITGQEYAMQQLGIYSANFKLGVLMTIFIQMFRFASEPFFFGHAKDRNAPTLYAKVMTYFVIFCLLIFLGVMFYMDILQHFVGRSGSDYREGLVIVPIILIANMLYGIVFNLSIWFKLSDKTYYGTIIAIIGSIVTLTCFFVLIPRIGYLGAAIAHLACYIVMMLVSYFWGQKNFPIPYQIGRIAIYCALAAILYFISSLFIDFNIILKLSLNTVMILLFMTVVVIMERKNPLKID
;
A
#
# COMPACT_ATOMS: atom_id res chain seq x y z
N MET A 1 -23.03 -2.12 -33.01
CA MET A 1 -22.00 -1.31 -32.37
C MET A 1 -22.00 -1.58 -30.86
N LYS A 2 -20.90 -2.06 -30.27
CA LYS A 2 -20.82 -2.27 -28.82
C LYS A 2 -20.91 -0.89 -28.14
N ASN A 3 -21.81 -0.74 -27.18
CA ASN A 3 -21.96 0.50 -26.43
C ASN A 3 -20.60 0.87 -25.77
N PRO A 4 -19.96 1.96 -26.14
CA PRO A 4 -18.60 2.30 -25.69
C PRO A 4 -18.52 2.44 -24.17
N ILE A 5 -19.61 2.82 -23.50
CA ILE A 5 -19.69 2.90 -22.03
C ILE A 5 -19.66 1.50 -21.40
N LYS A 6 -20.35 0.51 -21.99
CA LYS A 6 -20.30 -0.88 -21.50
C LYS A 6 -18.91 -1.52 -21.73
N ALA A 7 -18.25 -1.18 -22.83
CA ALA A 7 -16.90 -1.66 -23.10
C ALA A 7 -15.89 -1.04 -22.12
N LEU A 8 -15.98 0.26 -21.86
CA LEU A 8 -15.13 0.96 -20.90
C LEU A 8 -15.35 0.45 -19.47
N ALA A 9 -16.62 0.27 -19.05
CA ALA A 9 -16.93 -0.29 -17.74
C ALA A 9 -16.39 -1.71 -17.58
N GLY A 10 -16.52 -2.57 -18.60
CA GLY A 10 -15.96 -3.92 -18.59
C GLY A 10 -14.44 -3.94 -18.47
N GLN A 11 -13.73 -3.07 -19.20
CA GLN A 11 -12.29 -2.94 -19.11
C GLN A 11 -11.86 -2.42 -17.73
N THR A 12 -12.53 -1.40 -17.20
CA THR A 12 -12.25 -0.85 -15.86
C THR A 12 -12.39 -1.94 -14.78
N VAL A 13 -13.40 -2.80 -14.86
CA VAL A 13 -13.56 -3.93 -13.94
C VAL A 13 -12.40 -4.93 -14.08
N ILE A 14 -12.00 -5.28 -15.32
CA ILE A 14 -10.91 -6.24 -15.55
C ILE A 14 -9.57 -5.67 -15.04
N TYR A 15 -9.26 -4.40 -15.31
CA TYR A 15 -8.06 -3.74 -14.76
C TYR A 15 -8.11 -3.62 -13.23
N GLY A 16 -9.29 -3.29 -12.69
CA GLY A 16 -9.52 -3.23 -11.25
C GLY A 16 -9.25 -4.59 -10.59
N LEU A 17 -9.89 -5.65 -11.09
CA LEU A 17 -9.66 -7.03 -10.63
C LEU A 17 -8.21 -7.45 -10.84
N GLY A 18 -7.61 -7.15 -11.98
CA GLY A 18 -6.20 -7.44 -12.29
C GLY A 18 -5.19 -6.73 -11.39
N THR A 19 -5.62 -5.73 -10.64
CA THR A 19 -4.80 -5.04 -9.64
C THR A 19 -5.11 -5.49 -8.22
N ILE A 20 -6.38 -5.76 -7.93
CA ILE A 20 -6.87 -6.14 -6.59
C ILE A 20 -6.55 -7.60 -6.28
N VAL A 21 -6.77 -8.53 -7.23
CA VAL A 21 -6.50 -9.97 -7.03
C VAL A 21 -5.02 -10.23 -6.68
N PRO A 22 -4.03 -9.72 -7.42
CA PRO A 22 -2.63 -9.83 -7.02
C PRO A 22 -2.33 -9.30 -5.62
N ARG A 23 -2.96 -8.20 -5.21
CA ARG A 23 -2.78 -7.64 -3.85
C ARG A 23 -3.37 -8.52 -2.78
N LEU A 24 -4.57 -9.09 -3.01
CA LEU A 24 -5.18 -10.06 -2.10
C LEU A 24 -4.33 -11.31 -1.96
N LEU A 25 -3.78 -11.82 -3.06
CA LEU A 25 -2.89 -12.98 -3.05
C LEU A 25 -1.59 -12.69 -2.28
N ASN A 26 -0.95 -11.53 -2.52
CA ASN A 26 0.21 -11.11 -1.74
C ASN A 26 -0.10 -10.91 -0.25
N TYR A 27 -1.31 -10.47 0.09
CA TYR A 27 -1.76 -10.39 1.47
C TYR A 27 -1.74 -11.76 2.17
N LEU A 28 -2.05 -12.85 1.45
CA LEU A 28 -2.01 -14.21 1.98
C LEU A 28 -0.59 -14.71 2.29
N LEU A 29 0.47 -14.06 1.81
CA LEU A 29 1.85 -14.37 2.22
C LEU A 29 2.12 -13.94 3.68
N THR A 30 1.40 -12.97 4.22
CA THR A 30 1.61 -12.51 5.60
C THR A 30 1.41 -13.63 6.64
N PRO A 31 0.25 -14.34 6.71
CA PRO A 31 0.08 -15.43 7.66
C PRO A 31 1.03 -16.60 7.43
N PHE A 32 1.57 -16.72 6.21
CA PHE A 32 2.61 -17.68 5.90
C PHE A 32 3.95 -17.24 6.50
N TYR A 33 4.39 -16.01 6.24
CA TYR A 33 5.67 -15.51 6.75
C TYR A 33 5.75 -15.44 8.28
N VAL A 34 4.68 -14.97 8.95
CA VAL A 34 4.67 -14.91 10.43
C VAL A 34 4.64 -16.27 11.13
N ARG A 35 4.47 -17.37 10.39
CA ARG A 35 4.58 -18.74 10.88
C ARG A 35 5.94 -19.37 10.62
N VAL A 36 6.66 -18.87 9.61
CA VAL A 36 7.98 -19.35 9.20
C VAL A 36 9.08 -18.53 9.87
N PHE A 37 8.91 -17.24 9.97
CA PHE A 37 9.90 -16.29 10.45
C PHE A 37 9.54 -15.73 11.82
N VAL A 38 10.57 -15.46 12.63
CA VAL A 38 10.43 -14.67 13.87
C VAL A 38 10.19 -13.18 13.51
N SER A 39 9.70 -12.41 14.47
CA SER A 39 9.32 -11.01 14.23
C SER A 39 10.46 -10.15 13.71
N GLY A 40 11.68 -10.35 14.17
CA GLY A 40 12.85 -9.65 13.67
C GLY A 40 13.14 -9.91 12.19
N GLU A 41 13.06 -11.17 11.75
CA GLU A 41 13.24 -11.56 10.34
C GLU A 41 12.11 -10.98 9.46
N TYR A 42 10.87 -11.01 9.94
CA TYR A 42 9.75 -10.37 9.21
C TYR A 42 9.89 -8.84 9.15
N GLY A 43 10.50 -8.24 10.18
CA GLY A 43 10.92 -6.85 10.18
C GLY A 43 11.91 -6.55 9.04
N GLN A 44 12.93 -7.40 8.87
CA GLN A 44 13.91 -7.29 7.77
C GLN A 44 13.23 -7.38 6.41
N ILE A 45 12.33 -8.35 6.22
CA ILE A 45 11.53 -8.46 4.98
C ILE A 45 10.79 -7.14 4.72
N SER A 46 10.13 -6.60 5.73
CA SER A 46 9.30 -5.40 5.60
C SER A 46 10.12 -4.15 5.28
N GLU A 47 11.28 -3.97 5.92
CA GLU A 47 12.22 -2.87 5.65
C GLU A 47 12.76 -2.95 4.22
N LEU A 48 13.25 -4.12 3.81
CA LEU A 48 13.84 -4.30 2.49
C LEU A 48 12.80 -4.10 1.37
N TYR A 49 11.56 -4.53 1.56
CA TYR A 49 10.47 -4.20 0.63
C TYR A 49 10.12 -2.70 0.61
N ALA A 50 10.28 -1.99 1.73
CA ALA A 50 10.12 -0.52 1.75
C ALA A 50 11.20 0.17 0.91
N TRP A 51 12.45 -0.29 0.98
CA TRP A 51 13.54 0.18 0.11
C TRP A 51 13.28 -0.15 -1.38
N ILE A 52 12.78 -1.35 -1.69
CA ILE A 52 12.37 -1.72 -3.06
C ILE A 52 11.33 -0.70 -3.59
N ALA A 53 10.31 -0.39 -2.82
CA ALA A 53 9.26 0.54 -3.23
C ALA A 53 9.81 1.96 -3.48
N LEU A 54 10.71 2.44 -2.61
CA LEU A 54 11.35 3.75 -2.76
C LEU A 54 12.23 3.81 -4.02
N PHE A 55 13.11 2.83 -4.21
CA PHE A 55 13.99 2.78 -5.38
C PHE A 55 13.21 2.60 -6.68
N LEU A 56 12.15 1.80 -6.68
CA LEU A 56 11.28 1.63 -7.86
C LEU A 56 10.65 2.95 -8.29
N ALA A 57 10.20 3.79 -7.34
CA ALA A 57 9.68 5.11 -7.64
C ALA A 57 10.75 6.02 -8.29
N ILE A 58 12.00 5.91 -7.81
CA ILE A 58 13.15 6.66 -8.37
C ILE A 58 13.47 6.18 -9.79
N LEU A 59 13.59 4.87 -10.01
CA LEU A 59 14.01 4.28 -11.30
C LEU A 59 12.97 4.47 -12.39
N THR A 60 11.68 4.36 -12.06
CA THR A 60 10.60 4.60 -13.01
C THR A 60 10.46 6.08 -13.38
N PHE A 61 11.00 7.00 -12.57
CA PHE A 61 11.14 8.44 -12.83
C PHE A 61 9.85 9.12 -13.28
N GLY A 62 8.68 8.62 -12.89
CA GLY A 62 7.39 9.12 -13.37
C GLY A 62 7.13 8.90 -14.86
N MET A 63 7.95 8.07 -15.54
CA MET A 63 7.86 7.83 -16.98
C MET A 63 6.57 7.12 -17.39
N GLU A 64 5.94 6.37 -16.51
CA GLU A 64 4.65 5.72 -16.79
C GLU A 64 3.55 6.76 -17.09
N THR A 65 3.39 7.75 -16.24
CA THR A 65 2.44 8.85 -16.45
C THR A 65 2.82 9.70 -17.66
N THR A 66 4.12 9.93 -17.83
CA THR A 66 4.69 10.66 -18.97
C THR A 66 4.39 9.95 -20.29
N PHE A 67 4.56 8.63 -20.34
CA PHE A 67 4.23 7.80 -21.49
C PHE A 67 2.77 7.97 -21.92
N PHE A 68 1.81 7.89 -20.97
CA PHE A 68 0.39 8.09 -21.29
C PHE A 68 0.09 9.48 -21.87
N ARG A 69 0.67 10.52 -21.28
CA ARG A 69 0.45 11.90 -21.74
C ARG A 69 1.00 12.15 -23.14
N PHE A 70 2.25 11.76 -23.38
CA PHE A 70 2.90 12.02 -24.67
C PHE A 70 2.35 11.13 -25.79
N SER A 71 1.93 9.91 -25.49
CA SER A 71 1.28 8.99 -26.45
C SER A 71 -0.09 9.46 -26.95
N GLN A 72 -0.65 10.54 -26.40
CA GLN A 72 -1.86 11.17 -26.93
C GLN A 72 -1.54 12.17 -28.08
N LYS A 73 -0.32 12.69 -28.13
CA LYS A 73 0.11 13.73 -29.07
C LYS A 73 1.07 13.22 -30.12
N GLU A 74 1.85 12.21 -29.79
CA GLU A 74 2.92 11.64 -30.60
C GLU A 74 2.65 10.15 -30.89
N ASN A 75 3.38 9.60 -31.86
CA ASN A 75 3.31 8.17 -32.17
C ASN A 75 3.66 7.33 -30.94
N SER A 76 2.72 6.48 -30.49
CA SER A 76 2.85 5.67 -29.28
C SER A 76 4.12 4.78 -29.28
N SER A 77 4.52 4.23 -30.44
CA SER A 77 5.75 3.45 -30.55
C SER A 77 7.00 4.31 -30.37
N LYS A 78 7.01 5.54 -30.90
CA LYS A 78 8.11 6.48 -30.70
C LYS A 78 8.23 6.86 -29.21
N VAL A 79 7.10 7.18 -28.57
CA VAL A 79 7.08 7.52 -27.14
C VAL A 79 7.50 6.34 -26.28
N PHE A 80 7.02 5.12 -26.61
CA PHE A 80 7.42 3.88 -25.93
C PHE A 80 8.93 3.68 -25.98
N ASN A 81 9.52 3.75 -27.19
CA ASN A 81 10.95 3.55 -27.38
C ASN A 81 11.79 4.55 -26.56
N ASN A 82 11.40 5.83 -26.56
CA ASN A 82 12.12 6.87 -25.81
C ASN A 82 11.93 6.72 -24.30
N ALA A 83 10.70 6.45 -23.83
CA ALA A 83 10.41 6.25 -22.41
C ALA A 83 11.17 5.05 -21.84
N GLU A 84 11.12 3.90 -22.53
CA GLU A 84 11.81 2.69 -22.13
C GLU A 84 13.33 2.86 -22.19
N SER A 85 13.87 3.52 -23.23
CA SER A 85 15.31 3.82 -23.31
C SER A 85 15.79 4.68 -22.15
N VAL A 86 14.99 5.65 -21.68
CA VAL A 86 15.31 6.46 -20.50
C VAL A 86 15.31 5.62 -19.25
N VAL A 87 14.27 4.78 -19.04
CA VAL A 87 14.18 3.89 -17.87
C VAL A 87 15.35 2.90 -17.87
N LEU A 88 15.68 2.30 -19.02
CA LEU A 88 16.82 1.41 -19.16
C LEU A 88 18.14 2.10 -18.83
N LEU A 89 18.36 3.33 -19.29
CA LEU A 89 19.57 4.10 -18.99
C LEU A 89 19.67 4.41 -17.47
N ILE A 90 18.58 4.85 -16.86
CA ILE A 90 18.53 5.11 -15.41
C ILE A 90 18.81 3.82 -14.65
N THR A 91 18.13 2.72 -15.02
CA THR A 91 18.29 1.41 -14.38
C THR A 91 19.71 0.85 -14.55
N PHE A 92 20.30 0.96 -15.73
CA PHE A 92 21.69 0.54 -15.98
C PHE A 92 22.67 1.36 -15.13
N THR A 93 22.52 2.69 -15.13
CA THR A 93 23.35 3.58 -14.31
C THR A 93 23.22 3.24 -12.82
N PHE A 94 21.98 3.00 -12.37
CA PHE A 94 21.71 2.54 -11.00
C PHE A 94 22.41 1.22 -10.70
N LEU A 95 22.29 0.20 -11.56
CA LEU A 95 22.91 -1.11 -11.33
C LEU A 95 24.44 -1.01 -11.25
N VAL A 96 25.08 -0.19 -12.10
CA VAL A 96 26.53 0.02 -12.05
C VAL A 96 26.92 0.69 -10.74
N LEU A 97 26.31 1.81 -10.39
CA LEU A 97 26.62 2.52 -9.16
C LEU A 97 26.27 1.69 -7.92
N TYR A 98 25.11 1.05 -7.94
CA TYR A 98 24.66 0.20 -6.84
C TYR A 98 25.56 -1.03 -6.67
N GLY A 99 25.97 -1.68 -7.74
CA GLY A 99 26.92 -2.80 -7.71
C GLY A 99 28.30 -2.42 -7.15
N ILE A 100 28.74 -1.16 -7.38
CA ILE A 100 29.99 -0.65 -6.79
C ILE A 100 29.80 -0.33 -5.30
N PHE A 101 28.69 0.30 -4.93
CA PHE A 101 28.46 0.88 -3.60
C PHE A 101 27.54 0.07 -2.69
N TYR A 102 27.02 -1.12 -3.11
CA TYR A 102 26.03 -1.86 -2.31
C TYR A 102 26.53 -2.22 -0.91
N LYS A 103 27.84 -2.51 -0.74
CA LYS A 103 28.42 -2.79 0.58
C LYS A 103 28.40 -1.55 1.48
N SER A 104 28.74 -0.38 0.93
CA SER A 104 28.69 0.88 1.68
C SER A 104 27.24 1.25 2.03
N PHE A 105 26.30 0.98 1.11
CA PHE A 105 24.89 1.15 1.39
C PHE A 105 24.41 0.14 2.44
N ALA A 106 24.86 -1.12 2.39
CA ALA A 106 24.55 -2.12 3.40
C ALA A 106 25.06 -1.71 4.78
N GLN A 107 26.26 -1.13 4.88
CA GLN A 107 26.77 -0.55 6.13
C GLN A 107 25.88 0.60 6.62
N LEU A 108 25.48 1.52 5.73
CA LEU A 108 24.62 2.66 6.07
C LEU A 108 23.26 2.22 6.65
N ILE A 109 22.71 1.14 6.15
CA ILE A 109 21.42 0.60 6.62
C ILE A 109 21.57 -0.57 7.61
N HIS A 110 22.75 -0.78 8.17
CA HIS A 110 23.07 -1.80 9.18
C HIS A 110 22.78 -3.24 8.70
N TYR A 111 23.25 -3.56 7.50
CA TYR A 111 23.23 -4.90 6.92
C TYR A 111 24.62 -5.37 6.47
N GLU A 112 25.67 -4.90 7.20
CA GLU A 112 27.08 -5.21 6.86
C GLU A 112 27.38 -6.70 6.80
N PHE A 113 26.83 -7.50 7.71
CA PHE A 113 27.02 -8.94 7.76
C PHE A 113 26.24 -9.69 6.67
N ASN A 114 25.11 -9.11 6.22
CA ASN A 114 24.19 -9.70 5.26
C ASN A 114 24.01 -8.81 4.02
N SER A 115 25.10 -8.25 3.51
CA SER A 115 25.08 -7.29 2.38
C SER A 115 24.50 -7.86 1.09
N TYR A 116 24.43 -9.18 0.96
CA TYR A 116 23.78 -9.85 -0.16
C TYR A 116 22.27 -9.57 -0.25
N TYR A 117 21.57 -9.34 0.87
CA TYR A 117 20.16 -8.90 0.81
C TYR A 117 20.02 -7.56 0.09
N VAL A 118 20.96 -6.65 0.38
CA VAL A 118 21.00 -5.35 -0.27
C VAL A 118 21.24 -5.50 -1.77
N LEU A 119 22.14 -6.39 -2.18
CA LEU A 119 22.37 -6.67 -3.60
C LEU A 119 21.11 -7.22 -4.28
N LEU A 120 20.40 -8.16 -3.64
CA LEU A 120 19.19 -8.78 -4.20
C LEU A 120 18.07 -7.77 -4.40
N ILE A 121 17.84 -6.84 -3.45
CA ILE A 121 16.81 -5.81 -3.64
C ILE A 121 17.13 -4.88 -4.82
N GLY A 122 18.41 -4.56 -5.05
CA GLY A 122 18.81 -3.78 -6.23
C GLY A 122 18.48 -4.49 -7.55
N ILE A 123 18.67 -5.81 -7.61
CA ILE A 123 18.32 -6.64 -8.77
C ILE A 123 16.80 -6.67 -8.97
N ILE A 124 16.01 -6.87 -7.90
CA ILE A 124 14.53 -6.86 -7.96
C ILE A 124 14.03 -5.54 -8.55
N VAL A 125 14.51 -4.42 -7.98
CA VAL A 125 14.10 -3.08 -8.42
C VAL A 125 14.42 -2.84 -9.88
N ALA A 126 15.60 -3.27 -10.34
CA ALA A 126 16.01 -3.12 -11.73
C ALA A 126 15.09 -3.90 -12.69
N ILE A 127 14.78 -5.16 -12.35
CA ILE A 127 13.87 -5.99 -13.15
C ILE A 127 12.46 -5.38 -13.20
N ASP A 128 11.95 -4.92 -12.06
CA ASP A 128 10.61 -4.36 -11.97
C ASP A 128 10.52 -2.99 -12.67
N ALA A 129 11.58 -2.18 -12.63
CA ALA A 129 11.64 -0.91 -13.35
C ALA A 129 11.56 -1.11 -14.86
N ILE A 130 12.30 -2.09 -15.41
CA ILE A 130 12.25 -2.46 -16.83
C ILE A 130 10.84 -2.92 -17.25
N ALA A 131 10.08 -3.55 -16.37
CA ALA A 131 8.73 -4.00 -16.66
C ALA A 131 7.68 -2.85 -16.67
N ALA A 132 7.98 -1.68 -16.12
CA ALA A 132 7.00 -0.62 -15.89
C ALA A 132 6.39 -0.06 -17.18
N ILE A 133 7.21 0.32 -18.17
CA ILE A 133 6.74 0.89 -19.43
C ILE A 133 6.07 -0.17 -20.35
N PRO A 134 6.57 -1.42 -20.47
CA PRO A 134 5.83 -2.51 -21.12
C PRO A 134 4.42 -2.73 -20.55
N PHE A 135 4.24 -2.66 -19.22
CA PHE A 135 2.91 -2.70 -18.60
C PHE A 135 2.06 -1.47 -18.96
N ALA A 136 2.65 -0.28 -19.00
CA ALA A 136 1.96 0.92 -19.46
C ALA A 136 1.50 0.79 -20.92
N MET A 137 2.33 0.18 -21.78
CA MET A 137 1.97 -0.10 -23.18
C MET A 137 0.79 -1.07 -23.28
N LEU A 138 0.75 -2.15 -22.48
CA LEU A 138 -0.41 -3.07 -22.44
C LEU A 138 -1.70 -2.34 -22.07
N ARG A 139 -1.64 -1.40 -21.11
CA ARG A 139 -2.79 -0.57 -20.74
C ARG A 139 -3.19 0.40 -21.85
N LYS A 140 -2.22 0.99 -22.54
CA LYS A 140 -2.46 1.86 -23.70
C LYS A 140 -3.08 1.11 -24.86
N GLU A 141 -2.68 -0.14 -25.10
CA GLU A 141 -3.24 -1.04 -26.12
C GLU A 141 -4.58 -1.67 -25.69
N GLU A 142 -5.16 -1.27 -24.55
CA GLU A 142 -6.41 -1.80 -23.97
C GLU A 142 -6.41 -3.32 -23.76
N LYS A 143 -5.24 -3.93 -23.58
CA LYS A 143 -5.08 -5.38 -23.37
C LYS A 143 -5.23 -5.76 -21.89
N ALA A 144 -6.39 -5.41 -21.30
CA ALA A 144 -6.68 -5.60 -19.87
C ALA A 144 -6.51 -7.05 -19.39
N GLY A 145 -7.01 -8.01 -20.18
CA GLY A 145 -6.91 -9.44 -19.84
C GLY A 145 -5.46 -9.93 -19.75
N ARG A 146 -4.60 -9.51 -20.69
CA ARG A 146 -3.19 -9.87 -20.68
C ARG A 146 -2.44 -9.22 -19.53
N PHE A 147 -2.69 -7.93 -19.27
CA PHE A 147 -2.14 -7.22 -18.12
C PHE A 147 -2.48 -7.95 -16.80
N SER A 148 -3.76 -8.28 -16.60
CA SER A 148 -4.25 -8.98 -15.42
C SER A 148 -3.64 -10.38 -15.28
N LEU A 149 -3.57 -11.14 -16.38
CA LEU A 149 -2.97 -12.47 -16.40
C LEU A 149 -1.50 -12.42 -15.97
N ILE A 150 -0.69 -11.54 -16.58
CA ILE A 150 0.75 -11.44 -16.26
C ILE A 150 0.94 -11.06 -14.79
N LYS A 151 0.19 -10.09 -14.27
CA LYS A 151 0.26 -9.70 -12.84
C LYS A 151 -0.13 -10.85 -11.91
N THR A 152 -1.17 -11.61 -12.26
CA THR A 152 -1.61 -12.77 -11.47
C THR A 152 -0.59 -13.90 -11.50
N VAL A 153 -0.02 -14.22 -12.68
CA VAL A 153 1.05 -15.23 -12.81
C VAL A 153 2.26 -14.84 -11.99
N ASN A 154 2.68 -13.57 -12.03
CA ASN A 154 3.80 -13.07 -11.22
C ASN A 154 3.58 -13.37 -9.72
N VAL A 155 2.43 -12.98 -9.19
CA VAL A 155 2.15 -13.15 -7.75
C VAL A 155 1.98 -14.64 -7.39
N LEU A 156 1.31 -15.43 -8.23
CA LEU A 156 1.19 -16.87 -8.00
C LEU A 156 2.55 -17.56 -8.04
N SER A 157 3.41 -17.21 -9.01
CA SER A 157 4.79 -17.73 -9.07
C SER A 157 5.57 -17.39 -7.82
N ASN A 158 5.49 -16.14 -7.34
CA ASN A 158 6.14 -15.73 -6.10
C ASN A 158 5.64 -16.55 -4.89
N ILE A 159 4.32 -16.73 -4.75
CA ILE A 159 3.74 -17.54 -3.67
C ILE A 159 4.21 -19.00 -3.75
N LEU A 160 4.11 -19.62 -4.92
CA LEU A 160 4.50 -21.02 -5.12
C LEU A 160 5.99 -21.24 -4.86
N LEU A 161 6.85 -20.33 -5.32
CA LEU A 161 8.31 -20.40 -5.07
C LEU A 161 8.62 -20.24 -3.58
N ASN A 162 7.94 -19.31 -2.88
CA ASN A 162 8.10 -19.18 -1.42
C ASN A 162 7.69 -20.46 -0.70
N ILE A 163 6.53 -21.04 -1.04
CA ILE A 163 6.09 -22.31 -0.44
C ILE A 163 7.11 -23.43 -0.75
N PHE A 164 7.58 -23.49 -1.99
CA PHE A 164 8.55 -24.51 -2.41
C PHE A 164 9.84 -24.42 -1.60
N PHE A 165 10.47 -23.25 -1.55
CA PHE A 165 11.77 -23.10 -0.87
C PHE A 165 11.68 -23.13 0.64
N LEU A 166 10.61 -22.58 1.23
CA LEU A 166 10.50 -22.41 2.68
C LEU A 166 9.79 -23.57 3.38
N VAL A 167 9.00 -24.40 2.65
CA VAL A 167 8.21 -25.49 3.25
C VAL A 167 8.52 -26.84 2.64
N VAL A 168 8.60 -26.93 1.29
CA VAL A 168 8.78 -28.25 0.62
C VAL A 168 10.22 -28.74 0.73
N ILE A 169 11.20 -27.83 0.57
CA ILE A 169 12.61 -28.20 0.61
C ILE A 169 13.45 -27.32 1.57
N PRO A 170 12.99 -27.00 2.81
CA PRO A 170 13.67 -26.02 3.65
C PRO A 170 15.12 -26.40 3.98
N GLU A 171 15.40 -27.69 4.28
CA GLU A 171 16.75 -28.16 4.58
C GLU A 171 17.70 -28.04 3.38
N LYS A 172 17.23 -28.42 2.18
CA LYS A 172 18.02 -28.26 0.95
C LYS A 172 18.21 -26.79 0.58
N SER A 173 17.17 -25.98 0.76
CA SER A 173 17.21 -24.54 0.55
C SER A 173 18.24 -23.89 1.47
N MET A 174 18.26 -24.28 2.75
CA MET A 174 19.24 -23.79 3.71
C MET A 174 20.67 -24.18 3.31
N ALA A 175 20.91 -25.45 3.01
CA ALA A 175 22.21 -25.93 2.57
C ALA A 175 22.72 -25.22 1.29
N ILE A 176 21.84 -24.96 0.33
CA ILE A 176 22.19 -24.20 -0.88
C ILE A 176 22.50 -22.74 -0.53
N ALA A 177 21.71 -22.12 0.36
CA ALA A 177 21.94 -20.74 0.77
C ALA A 177 23.28 -20.60 1.50
N GLU A 178 23.60 -21.49 2.43
CA GLU A 178 24.87 -21.53 3.16
C GLU A 178 26.06 -21.73 2.20
N TRP A 179 25.94 -22.62 1.23
CA TRP A 179 26.97 -22.86 0.24
C TRP A 179 27.26 -21.62 -0.64
N ILE A 180 26.22 -20.84 -1.01
CA ILE A 180 26.38 -19.67 -1.90
C ILE A 180 26.77 -18.42 -1.10
N PHE A 181 26.14 -18.19 0.07
CA PHE A 181 26.18 -16.93 0.80
C PHE A 181 26.88 -17.01 2.17
N GLY A 182 27.26 -18.23 2.61
CA GLY A 182 27.95 -18.50 3.87
C GLY A 182 27.05 -18.97 5.00
N GLU A 183 27.69 -19.53 6.06
CA GLU A 183 26.99 -20.21 7.17
C GLU A 183 26.06 -19.33 8.02
N GLN A 184 26.17 -18.02 7.94
CA GLN A 184 25.28 -17.08 8.66
C GLN A 184 24.03 -16.70 7.89
N THR A 185 23.72 -17.42 6.81
CA THR A 185 22.56 -17.12 5.95
C THR A 185 21.27 -17.69 6.56
N SER A 186 20.19 -16.93 6.53
CA SER A 186 18.85 -17.36 6.92
C SER A 186 18.01 -17.79 5.71
N LEU A 187 16.98 -18.61 5.93
CA LEU A 187 15.96 -18.94 4.93
C LEU A 187 15.27 -17.70 4.31
N LEU A 188 15.37 -16.56 4.97
CA LEU A 188 14.84 -15.28 4.52
C LEU A 188 15.32 -14.90 3.10
N ILE A 189 16.53 -15.32 2.70
CA ILE A 189 17.06 -15.05 1.36
C ILE A 189 16.15 -15.56 0.25
N TRP A 190 15.46 -16.68 0.48
CA TRP A 190 14.56 -17.30 -0.50
C TRP A 190 13.32 -16.47 -0.77
N VAL A 191 12.94 -15.58 0.14
CA VAL A 191 11.87 -14.60 -0.10
C VAL A 191 12.26 -13.68 -1.27
N PHE A 192 13.50 -13.19 -1.27
CA PHE A 192 14.01 -12.28 -2.32
C PHE A 192 14.34 -13.04 -3.60
N ILE A 193 14.91 -14.25 -3.51
CA ILE A 193 15.16 -15.10 -4.68
C ILE A 193 13.84 -15.47 -5.37
N SER A 194 12.79 -15.84 -4.60
CA SER A 194 11.45 -16.10 -5.15
C SER A 194 10.89 -14.89 -5.88
N ASN A 195 11.10 -13.69 -5.33
CA ASN A 195 10.67 -12.45 -5.96
C ASN A 195 11.45 -12.20 -7.27
N ILE A 196 12.79 -12.36 -7.28
CA ILE A 196 13.60 -12.24 -8.51
C ILE A 196 13.09 -13.18 -9.59
N LEU A 197 12.89 -14.47 -9.26
CA LEU A 197 12.41 -15.46 -10.22
C LEU A 197 11.01 -15.11 -10.75
N ALA A 198 10.10 -14.65 -9.87
CA ALA A 198 8.77 -14.20 -10.28
C ALA A 198 8.84 -12.95 -11.18
N SER A 199 9.71 -11.98 -10.87
CA SER A 199 9.93 -10.79 -11.71
C SER A 199 10.59 -11.14 -13.05
N LEU A 200 11.46 -12.13 -13.11
CA LEU A 200 12.00 -12.65 -14.38
C LEU A 200 10.91 -13.33 -15.23
N ILE A 201 10.03 -14.14 -14.63
CA ILE A 201 8.87 -14.72 -15.32
C ILE A 201 7.99 -13.58 -15.88
N ASN A 202 7.80 -12.51 -15.12
CA ASN A 202 7.08 -11.33 -15.54
C ASN A 202 7.70 -10.69 -16.81
N LEU A 203 9.03 -10.50 -16.84
CA LEU A 203 9.74 -9.99 -18.02
C LEU A 203 9.61 -10.94 -19.22
N LEU A 204 9.72 -12.26 -19.00
CA LEU A 204 9.54 -13.25 -20.06
C LEU A 204 8.15 -13.15 -20.70
N LEU A 205 7.09 -12.98 -19.91
CA LEU A 205 5.73 -12.80 -20.40
C LEU A 205 5.52 -11.45 -21.12
N LEU A 206 6.37 -10.44 -20.82
CA LEU A 206 6.38 -9.14 -21.49
C LEU A 206 7.26 -9.09 -22.74
N THR A 207 7.96 -10.18 -23.09
CA THR A 207 8.82 -10.27 -24.29
C THR A 207 8.15 -9.73 -25.57
N PRO A 208 6.87 -9.97 -25.86
CA PRO A 208 6.24 -9.41 -27.07
C PRO A 208 6.09 -7.89 -27.08
N GLN A 209 6.15 -7.23 -25.93
CA GLN A 209 6.23 -5.77 -25.85
C GLN A 209 7.67 -5.31 -25.97
N LEU A 210 8.59 -5.98 -25.28
CA LEU A 210 10.03 -5.69 -25.33
C LEU A 210 10.65 -5.94 -26.71
N SER A 211 10.21 -6.97 -27.44
CA SER A 211 10.71 -7.26 -28.81
C SER A 211 10.37 -6.16 -29.83
N LYS A 212 9.39 -5.29 -29.53
CA LYS A 212 9.07 -4.14 -30.35
C LYS A 212 9.95 -2.91 -30.06
N LEU A 213 10.74 -2.99 -28.99
CA LEU A 213 11.61 -1.90 -28.56
C LEU A 213 12.71 -1.65 -29.60
N ARG A 214 12.83 -0.41 -30.00
CA ARG A 214 13.96 0.10 -30.78
C ARG A 214 14.64 1.17 -29.93
N LEU A 215 15.78 0.83 -29.37
CA LEU A 215 16.58 1.77 -28.59
C LEU A 215 16.86 3.02 -29.44
N GLY A 216 16.54 4.19 -28.89
CA GLY A 216 16.76 5.46 -29.56
C GLY A 216 16.41 6.63 -28.65
N PHE A 217 17.14 7.72 -28.82
CA PHE A 217 16.93 8.95 -28.09
C PHE A 217 16.60 10.09 -29.07
N ASP A 218 15.33 10.42 -29.20
CA ASP A 218 14.95 11.70 -29.78
C ASP A 218 15.17 12.77 -28.71
N ARG A 219 16.22 13.58 -28.90
CA ARG A 219 16.70 14.54 -27.90
C ARG A 219 15.63 15.53 -27.45
N GLU A 220 14.83 16.04 -28.40
CA GLU A 220 13.79 17.01 -28.11
C GLU A 220 12.60 16.37 -27.34
N LEU A 221 12.21 15.17 -27.76
CA LEU A 221 11.16 14.42 -27.11
C LEU A 221 11.58 14.01 -25.70
N VAL A 222 12.76 13.43 -25.53
CA VAL A 222 13.29 13.01 -24.21
C VAL A 222 13.43 14.19 -23.27
N LYS A 223 13.97 15.34 -23.73
CA LYS A 223 14.06 16.55 -22.91
C LYS A 223 12.68 17.02 -22.42
N SER A 224 11.68 17.00 -23.29
CA SER A 224 10.31 17.37 -22.96
C SER A 224 9.68 16.40 -21.98
N MET A 225 9.92 15.08 -22.16
CA MET A 225 9.46 14.02 -21.26
C MET A 225 10.11 14.15 -19.88
N LEU A 226 11.42 14.33 -19.78
CA LEU A 226 12.14 14.51 -18.51
C LEU A 226 11.68 15.77 -17.77
N LYS A 227 11.48 16.88 -18.47
CA LYS A 227 10.94 18.11 -17.87
C LYS A 227 9.55 17.89 -17.26
N TYR A 228 8.74 17.05 -17.88
CA TYR A 228 7.41 16.72 -17.38
C TYR A 228 7.43 15.68 -16.27
N SER A 229 8.30 14.67 -16.35
CA SER A 229 8.36 13.57 -15.39
C SER A 229 9.02 13.96 -14.05
N PHE A 230 9.95 14.92 -14.06
CA PHE A 230 10.67 15.33 -12.83
C PHE A 230 9.74 15.81 -11.71
N PRO A 231 8.78 16.72 -11.94
CA PRO A 231 7.80 17.08 -10.90
C PRO A 231 6.96 15.88 -10.43
N ILE A 232 6.63 14.95 -11.34
CA ILE A 232 5.87 13.73 -10.99
C ILE A 232 6.70 12.83 -10.07
N LEU A 233 8.00 12.68 -10.34
CA LEU A 233 8.91 11.96 -9.45
C LEU A 233 8.88 12.56 -8.03
N LEU A 234 9.02 13.90 -7.91
CA LEU A 234 9.01 14.55 -6.60
C LEU A 234 7.70 14.31 -5.84
N ILE A 235 6.56 14.40 -6.53
CA ILE A 235 5.23 14.10 -5.94
C ILE A 235 5.15 12.63 -5.50
N SER A 236 5.68 11.72 -6.31
CA SER A 236 5.71 10.29 -5.98
C SER A 236 6.57 10.00 -4.74
N LEU A 237 7.73 10.66 -4.62
CA LEU A 237 8.59 10.53 -3.45
C LEU A 237 7.92 11.06 -2.17
N VAL A 238 7.22 12.20 -2.25
CA VAL A 238 6.41 12.71 -1.13
C VAL A 238 5.32 11.69 -0.73
N GLY A 239 4.68 11.04 -1.71
CA GLY A 239 3.72 9.96 -1.48
C GLY A 239 4.35 8.76 -0.78
N MET A 240 5.56 8.36 -1.18
CA MET A 240 6.30 7.24 -0.57
C MET A 240 6.65 7.50 0.90
N VAL A 241 6.91 8.75 1.30
CA VAL A 241 7.12 9.08 2.72
C VAL A 241 5.91 8.66 3.57
N ASN A 242 4.69 8.90 3.09
CA ASN A 242 3.48 8.51 3.81
C ASN A 242 3.16 7.01 3.73
N GLU A 243 3.75 6.27 2.80
CA GLU A 243 3.41 4.86 2.56
C GLU A 243 4.44 3.88 3.16
N VAL A 244 5.73 4.24 3.16
CA VAL A 244 6.80 3.29 3.54
C VAL A 244 7.81 3.83 4.53
N ALA A 245 7.85 5.13 4.85
CA ALA A 245 8.87 5.70 5.73
C ALA A 245 8.79 5.14 7.16
N ASP A 246 7.60 4.75 7.64
CA ASP A 246 7.39 4.05 8.90
C ASP A 246 8.26 2.79 8.99
N LYS A 247 8.27 1.97 7.94
CA LYS A 247 8.99 0.70 7.87
C LYS A 247 10.52 0.86 7.81
N ILE A 248 10.98 2.02 7.38
CA ILE A 248 12.40 2.36 7.38
C ILE A 248 12.79 2.99 8.72
N LEU A 249 11.98 3.94 9.22
CA LEU A 249 12.37 4.79 10.35
C LEU A 249 12.17 4.11 11.71
N ILE A 250 11.26 3.15 11.88
CA ILE A 250 11.07 2.44 13.17
C ILE A 250 12.41 1.88 13.67
N LYS A 251 13.18 1.24 12.80
CA LYS A 251 14.48 0.66 13.12
C LYS A 251 15.46 1.66 13.76
N TYR A 252 15.45 2.90 13.29
CA TYR A 252 16.41 3.94 13.73
C TYR A 252 15.90 4.79 14.88
N LEU A 253 14.59 4.89 15.03
CA LEU A 253 13.96 5.82 15.97
C LEU A 253 13.45 5.15 17.24
N VAL A 254 13.23 3.84 17.24
CA VAL A 254 12.76 3.14 18.44
C VAL A 254 13.81 3.21 19.54
N SER A 255 13.39 3.55 20.75
CA SER A 255 14.28 3.55 21.93
C SER A 255 14.67 2.12 22.27
N ILE A 256 15.97 1.88 22.33
CA ILE A 256 16.52 0.58 22.70
C ILE A 256 16.47 0.46 24.23
N PRO A 257 15.95 -0.64 24.79
CA PRO A 257 15.97 -0.90 26.24
C PRO A 257 17.39 -1.01 26.80
N ASP A 258 17.51 -0.92 28.12
CA ASP A 258 18.78 -1.11 28.81
C ASP A 258 19.38 -2.49 28.54
N GLU A 259 20.71 -2.61 28.61
CA GLU A 259 21.45 -3.86 28.37
C GLU A 259 20.95 -5.03 29.23
N SER A 260 20.54 -4.75 30.47
CA SER A 260 19.99 -5.77 31.36
C SER A 260 18.69 -6.38 30.84
N VAL A 261 17.84 -5.57 30.21
CA VAL A 261 16.59 -6.02 29.58
C VAL A 261 16.90 -6.81 28.31
N LEU A 262 17.79 -6.30 27.46
CA LEU A 262 18.22 -6.99 26.24
C LEU A 262 18.86 -8.34 26.54
N ALA A 263 19.73 -8.39 27.58
CA ALA A 263 20.34 -9.63 28.04
C ALA A 263 19.31 -10.65 28.53
N SER A 264 18.27 -10.21 29.26
CA SER A 264 17.18 -11.09 29.69
C SER A 264 16.38 -11.67 28.51
N MET A 265 16.28 -10.96 27.40
CA MET A 265 15.64 -11.37 26.16
C MET A 265 16.59 -12.16 25.23
N ASN A 266 17.90 -12.20 25.56
CA ASN A 266 18.95 -12.77 24.74
C ASN A 266 19.00 -12.23 23.31
N ILE A 267 18.83 -10.92 23.15
CA ILE A 267 18.84 -10.21 21.86
C ILE A 267 19.69 -8.95 21.91
N THR A 268 20.13 -8.51 20.75
CA THR A 268 20.82 -7.23 20.58
C THR A 268 19.81 -6.07 20.42
N GLY A 269 20.27 -4.83 20.60
CA GLY A 269 19.42 -3.65 20.37
C GLY A 269 18.92 -3.56 18.93
N GLN A 270 19.71 -4.00 17.96
CA GLN A 270 19.30 -4.04 16.55
C GLN A 270 18.20 -5.08 16.30
N GLU A 271 18.32 -6.27 16.91
CA GLU A 271 17.29 -7.30 16.84
C GLU A 271 15.99 -6.83 17.48
N TYR A 272 16.06 -6.16 18.63
CA TYR A 272 14.91 -5.53 19.26
C TYR A 272 14.21 -4.54 18.32
N ALA A 273 14.96 -3.64 17.69
CA ALA A 273 14.40 -2.68 16.75
C ALA A 273 13.71 -3.37 15.55
N MET A 274 14.31 -4.46 15.04
CA MET A 274 13.72 -5.29 13.98
C MET A 274 12.48 -6.04 14.44
N GLN A 275 12.44 -6.54 15.69
CA GLN A 275 11.24 -7.15 16.26
C GLN A 275 10.09 -6.14 16.33
N GLN A 276 10.35 -4.92 16.81
CA GLN A 276 9.34 -3.85 16.83
C GLN A 276 8.78 -3.55 15.43
N LEU A 277 9.64 -3.51 14.43
CA LEU A 277 9.23 -3.32 13.04
C LEU A 277 8.41 -4.51 12.51
N GLY A 278 8.80 -5.75 12.84
CA GLY A 278 8.09 -6.95 12.43
C GLY A 278 6.69 -7.04 13.04
N ILE A 279 6.58 -6.76 14.34
CA ILE A 279 5.31 -6.69 15.08
C ILE A 279 4.39 -5.63 14.43
N TYR A 280 4.92 -4.43 14.20
CA TYR A 280 4.18 -3.37 13.51
C TYR A 280 3.70 -3.80 12.13
N SER A 281 4.61 -4.30 11.30
CA SER A 281 4.35 -4.62 9.90
C SER A 281 3.32 -5.74 9.74
N ALA A 282 3.36 -6.76 10.60
CA ALA A 282 2.39 -7.85 10.60
C ALA A 282 0.97 -7.35 10.94
N ASN A 283 0.85 -6.53 11.99
CA ASN A 283 -0.44 -6.01 12.43
C ASN A 283 -0.99 -4.94 11.50
N PHE A 284 -0.12 -4.14 10.86
CA PHE A 284 -0.51 -3.19 9.82
C PHE A 284 -1.27 -3.87 8.68
N LYS A 285 -0.95 -5.13 8.37
CA LYS A 285 -1.64 -5.92 7.34
C LYS A 285 -3.12 -6.15 7.65
N LEU A 286 -3.55 -6.22 8.90
CA LEU A 286 -4.98 -6.32 9.22
C LEU A 286 -5.77 -5.07 8.78
N GLY A 287 -5.11 -3.91 8.77
CA GLY A 287 -5.67 -2.68 8.21
C GLY A 287 -5.79 -2.65 6.68
N VAL A 288 -5.10 -3.57 5.97
CA VAL A 288 -5.15 -3.64 4.49
C VAL A 288 -6.55 -3.97 3.97
N LEU A 289 -7.38 -4.67 4.73
CA LEU A 289 -8.78 -4.94 4.35
C LEU A 289 -9.54 -3.62 4.05
N MET A 290 -9.31 -2.60 4.87
CA MET A 290 -9.87 -1.26 4.64
C MET A 290 -9.30 -0.62 3.38
N THR A 291 -8.00 -0.73 3.14
CA THR A 291 -7.36 -0.12 1.95
C THR A 291 -7.79 -0.80 0.64
N ILE A 292 -8.05 -2.11 0.66
CA ILE A 292 -8.59 -2.83 -0.50
C ILE A 292 -9.99 -2.29 -0.84
N PHE A 293 -10.85 -2.13 0.15
CA PHE A 293 -12.17 -1.52 -0.06
C PHE A 293 -12.06 -0.10 -0.63
N ILE A 294 -11.20 0.75 -0.04
CA ILE A 294 -10.97 2.11 -0.53
C ILE A 294 -10.52 2.12 -1.98
N GLN A 295 -9.65 1.20 -2.39
CA GLN A 295 -9.21 1.10 -3.79
C GLN A 295 -10.33 0.67 -4.73
N MET A 296 -11.16 -0.34 -4.36
CA MET A 296 -12.33 -0.71 -5.14
C MET A 296 -13.29 0.47 -5.30
N PHE A 297 -13.53 1.16 -4.20
CA PHE A 297 -14.35 2.37 -4.20
C PHE A 297 -13.79 3.45 -5.12
N ARG A 298 -12.48 3.72 -5.08
CA ARG A 298 -11.82 4.67 -5.98
C ARG A 298 -12.05 4.36 -7.45
N PHE A 299 -11.85 3.10 -7.86
CA PHE A 299 -12.07 2.68 -9.25
C PHE A 299 -13.52 2.89 -9.72
N ALA A 300 -14.49 2.68 -8.82
CA ALA A 300 -15.90 2.86 -9.14
C ALA A 300 -16.35 4.33 -9.07
N SER A 301 -15.88 5.08 -8.05
CA SER A 301 -16.36 6.43 -7.76
C SER A 301 -15.76 7.50 -8.67
N GLU A 302 -14.53 7.33 -9.16
CA GLU A 302 -13.87 8.35 -9.97
C GLU A 302 -14.62 8.62 -11.29
N PRO A 303 -14.94 7.60 -12.14
CA PRO A 303 -15.77 7.81 -13.33
C PRO A 303 -17.17 8.33 -12.99
N PHE A 304 -17.76 7.89 -11.87
CA PHE A 304 -19.06 8.33 -11.41
C PHE A 304 -19.07 9.83 -11.10
N PHE A 305 -18.10 10.33 -10.35
CA PHE A 305 -18.00 11.75 -10.01
C PHE A 305 -17.84 12.64 -11.25
N PHE A 306 -16.96 12.25 -12.17
CA PHE A 306 -16.77 13.00 -13.40
C PHE A 306 -17.99 12.95 -14.34
N GLY A 307 -18.67 11.80 -14.37
CA GLY A 307 -19.89 11.62 -15.19
C GLY A 307 -21.03 12.53 -14.77
N HIS A 308 -21.16 12.83 -13.47
CA HIS A 308 -22.22 13.66 -12.90
C HIS A 308 -21.77 15.10 -12.60
N ALA A 309 -20.55 15.49 -13.02
CA ALA A 309 -19.97 16.81 -12.67
C ALA A 309 -20.80 18.01 -13.17
N LYS A 310 -21.59 17.83 -14.24
CA LYS A 310 -22.45 18.86 -14.82
C LYS A 310 -23.86 18.87 -14.26
N ASP A 311 -24.22 17.91 -13.43
CA ASP A 311 -25.58 17.81 -12.88
C ASP A 311 -25.78 18.90 -11.82
N ARG A 312 -26.96 19.54 -11.83
CA ARG A 312 -27.29 20.60 -10.86
C ARG A 312 -27.20 20.11 -9.41
N ASN A 313 -27.49 18.84 -9.18
CA ASN A 313 -27.52 18.21 -7.85
C ASN A 313 -26.23 17.45 -7.51
N ALA A 314 -25.15 17.59 -8.30
CA ALA A 314 -23.87 16.92 -8.07
C ALA A 314 -23.32 17.06 -6.64
N PRO A 315 -23.30 18.28 -6.03
CA PRO A 315 -22.80 18.41 -4.65
C PRO A 315 -23.58 17.57 -3.63
N THR A 316 -24.91 17.51 -3.73
CA THR A 316 -25.75 16.70 -2.86
C THR A 316 -25.48 15.20 -3.06
N LEU A 317 -25.27 14.79 -4.32
CA LEU A 317 -24.91 13.41 -4.66
C LEU A 317 -23.54 13.03 -4.07
N TYR A 318 -22.55 13.91 -4.15
CA TYR A 318 -21.21 13.68 -3.58
C TYR A 318 -21.26 13.57 -2.05
N ALA A 319 -22.07 14.41 -1.37
CA ALA A 319 -22.30 14.32 0.06
C ALA A 319 -22.92 12.96 0.47
N LYS A 320 -23.85 12.44 -0.34
CA LYS A 320 -24.47 11.14 -0.15
C LYS A 320 -23.47 10.00 -0.30
N VAL A 321 -22.65 10.05 -1.36
CA VAL A 321 -21.60 9.05 -1.59
C VAL A 321 -20.61 9.02 -0.42
N MET A 322 -20.21 10.17 0.13
CA MET A 322 -19.37 10.26 1.31
C MET A 322 -20.01 9.56 2.52
N THR A 323 -21.30 9.81 2.76
CA THR A 323 -22.00 9.19 3.91
C THR A 323 -22.02 7.67 3.81
N TYR A 324 -22.39 7.12 2.64
CA TYR A 324 -22.37 5.67 2.43
C TYR A 324 -20.95 5.08 2.48
N PHE A 325 -19.96 5.80 1.95
CA PHE A 325 -18.56 5.39 2.07
C PHE A 325 -18.15 5.22 3.54
N VAL A 326 -18.46 6.19 4.40
CA VAL A 326 -18.14 6.11 5.84
C VAL A 326 -18.89 4.96 6.50
N ILE A 327 -20.17 4.74 6.18
CA ILE A 327 -20.94 3.60 6.71
C ILE A 327 -20.25 2.28 6.39
N PHE A 328 -19.83 2.08 5.14
CA PHE A 328 -19.10 0.86 4.75
C PHE A 328 -17.74 0.72 5.46
N CYS A 329 -16.99 1.81 5.60
CA CYS A 329 -15.75 1.79 6.38
C CYS A 329 -16.00 1.42 7.86
N LEU A 330 -17.06 1.93 8.48
CA LEU A 330 -17.43 1.57 9.84
C LEU A 330 -17.86 0.10 9.96
N LEU A 331 -18.55 -0.45 8.95
CA LEU A 331 -18.86 -1.89 8.91
C LEU A 331 -17.60 -2.74 8.82
N ILE A 332 -16.60 -2.34 8.01
CA ILE A 332 -15.32 -3.02 7.95
C ILE A 332 -14.59 -2.91 9.29
N PHE A 333 -14.58 -1.72 9.91
CA PHE A 333 -14.00 -1.51 11.23
C PHE A 333 -14.62 -2.45 12.28
N LEU A 334 -15.93 -2.46 12.40
CA LEU A 334 -16.64 -3.35 13.31
C LEU A 334 -16.40 -4.83 12.98
N GLY A 335 -16.43 -5.18 11.69
CA GLY A 335 -16.15 -6.54 11.24
C GLY A 335 -14.75 -7.02 11.64
N VAL A 336 -13.71 -6.19 11.44
CA VAL A 336 -12.35 -6.55 11.85
C VAL A 336 -12.23 -6.63 13.37
N MET A 337 -12.75 -5.63 14.10
CA MET A 337 -12.60 -5.57 15.55
C MET A 337 -13.41 -6.64 16.28
N PHE A 338 -14.63 -6.94 15.85
CA PHE A 338 -15.50 -7.92 16.47
C PHE A 338 -15.09 -9.37 16.23
N TYR A 339 -14.40 -9.61 15.12
CA TYR A 339 -13.85 -10.94 14.79
C TYR A 339 -12.33 -11.02 15.00
N MET A 340 -11.76 -10.12 15.83
CA MET A 340 -10.33 -10.10 16.12
C MET A 340 -9.84 -11.41 16.72
N ASP A 341 -10.65 -12.10 17.52
CA ASP A 341 -10.30 -13.43 18.08
C ASP A 341 -10.00 -14.47 17.00
N ILE A 342 -10.59 -14.33 15.82
CA ILE A 342 -10.31 -15.17 14.64
C ILE A 342 -9.15 -14.54 13.85
N LEU A 343 -9.21 -13.24 13.56
CA LEU A 343 -8.25 -12.55 12.69
C LEU A 343 -6.84 -12.49 13.29
N GLN A 344 -6.69 -12.51 14.62
CA GLN A 344 -5.38 -12.57 15.26
C GLN A 344 -4.55 -13.80 14.82
N HIS A 345 -5.19 -14.90 14.43
CA HIS A 345 -4.49 -16.09 13.91
C HIS A 345 -3.83 -15.84 12.54
N PHE A 346 -4.24 -14.78 11.85
CA PHE A 346 -3.59 -14.31 10.64
C PHE A 346 -2.21 -13.71 10.93
N VAL A 347 -2.04 -13.06 12.09
CA VAL A 347 -0.81 -12.35 12.47
C VAL A 347 0.18 -13.26 13.20
N GLY A 348 -0.27 -14.38 13.80
CA GLY A 348 0.62 -15.30 14.49
C GLY A 348 -0.10 -16.34 15.33
N ARG A 349 0.67 -17.35 15.81
CA ARG A 349 0.16 -18.37 16.71
C ARG A 349 -0.13 -17.75 18.08
N SER A 350 -0.89 -18.47 18.91
CA SER A 350 -1.09 -18.07 20.31
C SER A 350 0.25 -17.99 21.03
N GLY A 351 0.49 -16.90 21.77
CA GLY A 351 1.74 -16.68 22.48
C GLY A 351 2.90 -16.14 21.64
N SER A 352 2.69 -15.84 20.34
CA SER A 352 3.73 -15.16 19.55
C SER A 352 3.75 -13.66 19.86
N ASP A 353 4.95 -13.08 19.86
CA ASP A 353 5.24 -11.66 20.02
C ASP A 353 4.51 -10.76 19.01
N TYR A 354 4.23 -11.29 17.82
CA TYR A 354 3.41 -10.57 16.82
C TYR A 354 2.06 -10.08 17.35
N ARG A 355 1.44 -10.81 18.31
CA ARG A 355 0.12 -10.44 18.85
C ARG A 355 0.15 -9.21 19.76
N GLU A 356 1.31 -8.83 20.27
CA GLU A 356 1.47 -7.59 21.04
C GLU A 356 1.09 -6.36 20.22
N GLY A 357 1.29 -6.42 18.91
CA GLY A 357 0.95 -5.35 17.98
C GLY A 357 -0.54 -5.22 17.64
N LEU A 358 -1.44 -6.09 18.12
CA LEU A 358 -2.88 -5.97 17.85
C LEU A 358 -3.48 -4.64 18.31
N VAL A 359 -2.85 -3.99 19.27
CA VAL A 359 -3.24 -2.66 19.79
C VAL A 359 -3.23 -1.57 18.71
N ILE A 360 -2.41 -1.71 17.66
CA ILE A 360 -2.37 -0.72 16.56
C ILE A 360 -3.51 -0.88 15.55
N VAL A 361 -4.16 -2.05 15.50
CA VAL A 361 -5.15 -2.37 14.46
C VAL A 361 -6.30 -1.38 14.40
N PRO A 362 -6.98 -1.03 15.52
CA PRO A 362 -8.05 -0.04 15.49
C PRO A 362 -7.55 1.33 15.02
N ILE A 363 -6.32 1.73 15.39
CA ILE A 363 -5.72 3.00 15.00
C ILE A 363 -5.50 3.03 13.48
N ILE A 364 -4.92 1.97 12.91
CA ILE A 364 -4.66 1.85 11.47
C ILE A 364 -5.97 1.78 10.67
N LEU A 365 -7.00 1.09 11.16
CA LEU A 365 -8.30 1.06 10.50
C LEU A 365 -8.94 2.45 10.42
N ILE A 366 -8.90 3.22 11.52
CA ILE A 366 -9.41 4.59 11.56
C ILE A 366 -8.56 5.49 10.64
N ALA A 367 -7.24 5.38 10.70
CA ALA A 367 -6.34 6.13 9.83
C ALA A 367 -6.65 5.86 8.34
N ASN A 368 -6.82 4.60 7.96
CA ASN A 368 -7.18 4.23 6.58
C ASN A 368 -8.56 4.74 6.19
N MET A 369 -9.56 4.69 7.06
CA MET A 369 -10.88 5.31 6.82
C MET A 369 -10.75 6.81 6.52
N LEU A 370 -9.96 7.53 7.32
CA LEU A 370 -9.69 8.96 7.10
C LEU A 370 -8.98 9.21 5.78
N TYR A 371 -8.00 8.36 5.39
CA TYR A 371 -7.39 8.41 4.07
C TYR A 371 -8.42 8.26 2.94
N GLY A 372 -9.36 7.34 3.09
CA GLY A 372 -10.48 7.21 2.15
C GLY A 372 -11.39 8.44 2.10
N ILE A 373 -11.62 9.10 3.24
CA ILE A 373 -12.34 10.39 3.30
C ILE A 373 -11.56 11.48 2.58
N VAL A 374 -10.24 11.58 2.77
CA VAL A 374 -9.37 12.52 2.03
C VAL A 374 -9.49 12.30 0.52
N PHE A 375 -9.53 11.03 0.09
CA PHE A 375 -9.75 10.72 -1.32
C PHE A 375 -11.13 11.24 -1.82
N ASN A 376 -12.21 11.00 -1.08
CA ASN A 376 -13.53 11.55 -1.43
C ASN A 376 -13.53 13.08 -1.48
N LEU A 377 -12.90 13.71 -0.50
CA LEU A 377 -12.74 15.16 -0.48
C LEU A 377 -11.93 15.67 -1.67
N SER A 378 -11.02 14.87 -2.24
CA SER A 378 -10.18 15.30 -3.39
C SER A 378 -10.96 15.66 -4.65
N ILE A 379 -12.25 15.31 -4.72
CA ILE A 379 -13.08 15.57 -5.90
C ILE A 379 -13.22 17.07 -6.21
N TRP A 380 -13.25 17.92 -5.18
CA TRP A 380 -13.43 19.35 -5.38
C TRP A 380 -12.28 19.98 -6.21
N PHE A 381 -11.03 19.67 -5.91
CA PHE A 381 -9.91 20.25 -6.64
C PHE A 381 -9.68 19.57 -7.99
N LYS A 382 -10.13 18.32 -8.18
CA LYS A 382 -10.12 17.63 -9.46
C LYS A 382 -11.15 18.24 -10.42
N LEU A 383 -12.37 18.52 -9.96
CA LEU A 383 -13.43 19.09 -10.77
C LEU A 383 -13.24 20.59 -11.05
N SER A 384 -12.51 21.32 -10.19
CA SER A 384 -12.21 22.74 -10.38
C SER A 384 -10.87 23.01 -11.05
N ASP A 385 -10.20 21.97 -11.61
CA ASP A 385 -8.88 22.05 -12.24
C ASP A 385 -7.77 22.65 -11.37
N LYS A 386 -7.95 22.57 -10.04
CA LYS A 386 -7.01 23.07 -9.02
C LYS A 386 -6.18 21.95 -8.39
N THR A 387 -5.66 21.03 -9.21
CA THR A 387 -4.97 19.80 -8.75
C THR A 387 -3.74 20.05 -7.87
N TYR A 388 -3.13 21.25 -7.95
CA TYR A 388 -2.00 21.65 -7.10
C TYR A 388 -2.34 21.63 -5.60
N TYR A 389 -3.62 21.81 -5.22
CA TYR A 389 -4.05 21.66 -3.83
C TYR A 389 -3.82 20.24 -3.31
N GLY A 390 -4.01 19.22 -4.16
CA GLY A 390 -3.71 17.84 -3.79
C GLY A 390 -2.24 17.63 -3.43
N THR A 391 -1.34 18.25 -4.19
CA THR A 391 0.11 18.23 -3.91
C THR A 391 0.44 18.93 -2.59
N ILE A 392 -0.14 20.11 -2.34
CA ILE A 392 0.09 20.84 -1.08
C ILE A 392 -0.43 20.03 0.12
N ILE A 393 -1.63 19.44 0.02
CA ILE A 393 -2.20 18.59 1.07
C ILE A 393 -1.30 17.40 1.35
N ALA A 394 -0.75 16.76 0.31
CA ALA A 394 0.18 15.64 0.46
C ALA A 394 1.48 16.06 1.16
N ILE A 395 2.05 17.22 0.82
CA ILE A 395 3.24 17.78 1.47
C ILE A 395 2.97 18.08 2.96
N ILE A 396 1.85 18.72 3.27
CA ILE A 396 1.43 18.97 4.67
C ILE A 396 1.33 17.63 5.41
N GLY A 397 0.69 16.63 4.82
CA GLY A 397 0.60 15.29 5.39
C GLY A 397 1.97 14.69 5.68
N SER A 398 2.90 14.74 4.73
CA SER A 398 4.26 14.21 4.89
C SER A 398 5.05 14.92 5.99
N ILE A 399 4.91 16.24 6.12
CA ILE A 399 5.55 17.00 7.20
C ILE A 399 4.99 16.55 8.57
N VAL A 400 3.67 16.42 8.69
CA VAL A 400 3.04 15.92 9.92
C VAL A 400 3.50 14.50 10.23
N THR A 401 3.52 13.62 9.24
CA THR A 401 3.96 12.22 9.41
C THR A 401 5.39 12.16 9.93
N LEU A 402 6.33 12.84 9.27
CA LEU A 402 7.74 12.84 9.68
C LEU A 402 7.92 13.45 11.06
N THR A 403 7.29 14.59 11.35
CA THR A 403 7.35 15.22 12.68
C THR A 403 6.85 14.26 13.76
N CYS A 404 5.72 13.61 13.52
CA CYS A 404 5.16 12.63 14.47
C CYS A 404 6.07 11.39 14.61
N PHE A 405 6.71 10.89 13.54
CA PHE A 405 7.66 9.78 13.63
C PHE A 405 8.82 10.14 14.55
N PHE A 406 9.47 11.29 14.36
CA PHE A 406 10.60 11.70 15.18
C PHE A 406 10.24 11.99 16.65
N VAL A 407 8.98 12.36 16.93
CA VAL A 407 8.54 12.67 18.30
C VAL A 407 7.97 11.45 19.01
N LEU A 408 7.17 10.62 18.32
CA LEU A 408 6.39 9.55 18.94
C LEU A 408 7.11 8.19 18.93
N ILE A 409 7.82 7.84 17.86
CA ILE A 409 8.48 6.52 17.81
C ILE A 409 9.52 6.37 18.93
N PRO A 410 10.37 7.37 19.26
CA PRO A 410 11.28 7.24 20.40
C PRO A 410 10.60 7.05 21.75
N ARG A 411 9.35 7.54 21.92
CA ARG A 411 8.64 7.52 23.21
C ARG A 411 7.78 6.28 23.40
N ILE A 412 7.12 5.82 22.34
CA ILE A 412 6.09 4.78 22.41
C ILE A 412 6.26 3.70 21.31
N GLY A 413 7.47 3.59 20.74
CA GLY A 413 7.80 2.54 19.77
C GLY A 413 6.91 2.55 18.53
N TYR A 414 6.59 1.36 18.03
CA TYR A 414 5.76 1.17 16.83
C TYR A 414 4.33 1.74 16.97
N LEU A 415 3.82 1.90 18.19
CA LEU A 415 2.54 2.56 18.42
C LEU A 415 2.57 4.03 17.95
N GLY A 416 3.74 4.68 18.13
CA GLY A 416 3.98 6.04 17.65
C GLY A 416 3.86 6.16 16.14
N ALA A 417 4.30 5.14 15.39
CA ALA A 417 4.14 5.10 13.94
C ALA A 417 2.65 5.02 13.53
N ALA A 418 1.86 4.19 14.21
CA ALA A 418 0.41 4.08 13.95
C ALA A 418 -0.34 5.40 14.24
N ILE A 419 0.00 6.06 15.36
CA ILE A 419 -0.58 7.37 15.72
C ILE A 419 -0.14 8.45 14.74
N ALA A 420 1.08 8.42 14.22
CA ALA A 420 1.57 9.35 13.21
C ALA A 420 0.75 9.28 11.91
N HIS A 421 0.42 8.08 11.43
CA HIS A 421 -0.47 7.91 10.29
C HIS A 421 -1.88 8.47 10.56
N LEU A 422 -2.42 8.22 11.76
CA LEU A 422 -3.71 8.77 12.16
C LEU A 422 -3.68 10.31 12.17
N ALA A 423 -2.68 10.91 12.78
CA ALA A 423 -2.51 12.36 12.84
C ALA A 423 -2.36 12.98 11.44
N CYS A 424 -1.56 12.35 10.57
CA CYS A 424 -1.40 12.75 9.17
C CYS A 424 -2.76 12.85 8.46
N TYR A 425 -3.54 11.77 8.49
CA TYR A 425 -4.80 11.74 7.76
C TYR A 425 -5.90 12.61 8.40
N ILE A 426 -5.86 12.85 9.72
CA ILE A 426 -6.71 13.87 10.35
C ILE A 426 -6.39 15.24 9.77
N VAL A 427 -5.13 15.64 9.75
CA VAL A 427 -4.71 16.95 9.24
C VAL A 427 -5.04 17.08 7.76
N MET A 428 -4.71 16.08 6.94
CA MET A 428 -5.05 16.10 5.51
C MET A 428 -6.56 16.21 5.28
N MET A 429 -7.38 15.51 6.05
CA MET A 429 -8.83 15.55 5.98
C MET A 429 -9.34 16.96 6.32
N LEU A 430 -8.90 17.54 7.44
CA LEU A 430 -9.32 18.86 7.87
C LEU A 430 -8.95 19.94 6.86
N VAL A 431 -7.69 19.96 6.39
CA VAL A 431 -7.22 20.91 5.38
C VAL A 431 -8.01 20.77 4.08
N SER A 432 -8.19 19.53 3.60
CA SER A 432 -8.96 19.27 2.38
C SER A 432 -10.43 19.68 2.52
N TYR A 433 -11.03 19.43 3.68
CA TYR A 433 -12.40 19.82 3.97
C TYR A 433 -12.60 21.36 3.97
N PHE A 434 -11.79 22.09 4.76
CA PHE A 434 -11.95 23.54 4.87
C PHE A 434 -11.65 24.26 3.53
N TRP A 435 -10.63 23.82 2.82
CA TRP A 435 -10.35 24.37 1.49
C TRP A 435 -11.41 23.99 0.47
N GLY A 436 -11.94 22.78 0.56
CA GLY A 436 -13.05 22.33 -0.27
C GLY A 436 -14.30 23.17 -0.06
N GLN A 437 -14.72 23.38 1.19
CA GLN A 437 -15.90 24.19 1.52
C GLN A 437 -15.77 25.63 1.01
N LYS A 438 -14.56 26.20 1.00
CA LYS A 438 -14.31 27.55 0.50
C LYS A 438 -14.35 27.65 -1.04
N ASN A 439 -13.89 26.61 -1.76
CA ASN A 439 -13.72 26.66 -3.23
C ASN A 439 -14.85 25.96 -4.00
N PHE A 440 -15.42 24.92 -3.43
CA PHE A 440 -16.48 24.10 -4.03
C PHE A 440 -17.33 23.50 -2.89
N PRO A 441 -18.29 24.26 -2.33
CA PRO A 441 -19.04 23.85 -1.17
C PRO A 441 -19.92 22.62 -1.47
N ILE A 442 -19.66 21.52 -0.73
CA ILE A 442 -20.45 20.29 -0.77
C ILE A 442 -21.16 20.16 0.58
N PRO A 443 -22.51 19.95 0.60
CA PRO A 443 -23.30 19.88 1.83
C PRO A 443 -23.13 18.51 2.53
N TYR A 444 -21.91 18.21 3.03
CA TYR A 444 -21.64 16.97 3.74
C TYR A 444 -22.49 16.84 5.00
N GLN A 445 -23.01 15.66 5.26
CA GLN A 445 -23.88 15.37 6.40
C GLN A 445 -23.07 15.01 7.65
N ILE A 446 -22.25 15.95 8.13
CA ILE A 446 -21.32 15.74 9.24
C ILE A 446 -22.04 15.22 10.48
N GLY A 447 -23.23 15.76 10.82
CA GLY A 447 -24.02 15.32 11.98
C GLY A 447 -24.42 13.84 11.89
N ARG A 448 -24.83 13.34 10.71
CA ARG A 448 -25.16 11.93 10.50
C ARG A 448 -23.90 11.05 10.58
N ILE A 449 -22.84 11.47 9.92
CA ILE A 449 -21.54 10.76 9.97
C ILE A 449 -21.08 10.65 11.43
N ALA A 450 -21.17 11.73 12.21
CA ALA A 450 -20.81 11.72 13.62
C ALA A 450 -21.67 10.75 14.45
N ILE A 451 -22.99 10.67 14.19
CA ILE A 451 -23.88 9.71 14.85
C ILE A 451 -23.47 8.27 14.53
N TYR A 452 -23.16 7.96 13.26
CA TYR A 452 -22.72 6.61 12.88
C TYR A 452 -21.37 6.26 13.49
N CYS A 453 -20.42 7.20 13.52
CA CYS A 453 -19.13 7.01 14.20
C CYS A 453 -19.31 6.78 15.71
N ALA A 454 -20.17 7.59 16.38
CA ALA A 454 -20.47 7.41 17.78
C ALA A 454 -21.13 6.06 18.08
N LEU A 455 -22.11 5.65 17.26
CA LEU A 455 -22.74 4.35 17.39
C LEU A 455 -21.71 3.20 17.24
N ALA A 456 -20.84 3.26 16.23
CA ALA A 456 -19.79 2.25 16.04
C ALA A 456 -18.82 2.23 17.22
N ALA A 457 -18.44 3.39 17.76
CA ALA A 457 -17.56 3.48 18.93
C ALA A 457 -18.22 2.88 20.18
N ILE A 458 -19.51 3.18 20.42
CA ILE A 458 -20.29 2.61 21.55
C ILE A 458 -20.36 1.08 21.42
N LEU A 459 -20.69 0.55 20.24
CA LEU A 459 -20.77 -0.88 20.00
C LEU A 459 -19.41 -1.57 20.17
N TYR A 460 -18.33 -0.94 19.72
CA TYR A 460 -16.98 -1.43 19.94
C TYR A 460 -16.62 -1.48 21.42
N PHE A 461 -16.96 -0.41 22.18
CA PHE A 461 -16.75 -0.39 23.62
C PHE A 461 -17.58 -1.47 24.34
N ILE A 462 -18.85 -1.67 23.98
CA ILE A 462 -19.68 -2.74 24.54
C ILE A 462 -19.06 -4.11 24.24
N SER A 463 -18.55 -4.34 23.04
CA SER A 463 -17.87 -5.60 22.68
C SER A 463 -16.64 -5.89 23.55
N SER A 464 -15.93 -4.84 24.00
CA SER A 464 -14.78 -5.01 24.88
C SER A 464 -15.13 -5.53 26.27
N LEU A 465 -16.40 -5.40 26.69
CA LEU A 465 -16.90 -5.96 27.96
C LEU A 465 -17.15 -7.48 27.90
N PHE A 466 -17.12 -8.08 26.71
CA PHE A 466 -17.35 -9.52 26.51
C PHE A 466 -16.06 -10.35 26.50
N ILE A 467 -14.96 -9.78 27.01
CA ILE A 467 -13.63 -10.41 26.92
C ILE A 467 -13.58 -11.78 27.58
N ASP A 468 -14.30 -11.97 28.69
CA ASP A 468 -14.33 -13.20 29.49
C ASP A 468 -15.40 -14.22 29.04
N PHE A 469 -16.19 -13.89 28.01
CA PHE A 469 -17.23 -14.77 27.52
C PHE A 469 -16.66 -15.91 26.65
N ASN A 470 -17.36 -17.04 26.61
CA ASN A 470 -17.04 -18.10 25.67
C ASN A 470 -17.02 -17.54 24.25
N ILE A 471 -16.03 -17.95 23.44
CA ILE A 471 -15.79 -17.45 22.09
C ILE A 471 -17.04 -17.50 21.20
N ILE A 472 -17.84 -18.59 21.29
CA ILE A 472 -19.06 -18.74 20.48
C ILE A 472 -20.10 -17.69 20.89
N LEU A 473 -20.30 -17.47 22.20
CA LEU A 473 -21.22 -16.46 22.71
C LEU A 473 -20.78 -15.05 22.34
N LYS A 474 -19.48 -14.74 22.51
CA LYS A 474 -18.89 -13.47 22.13
C LYS A 474 -19.09 -13.17 20.65
N LEU A 475 -18.77 -14.10 19.76
CA LEU A 475 -18.94 -13.94 18.31
C LEU A 475 -20.41 -13.78 17.93
N SER A 476 -21.32 -14.51 18.59
CA SER A 476 -22.77 -14.38 18.35
C SER A 476 -23.27 -13.00 18.77
N LEU A 477 -22.89 -12.49 19.94
CA LEU A 477 -23.24 -11.13 20.40
C LEU A 477 -22.65 -10.06 19.48
N ASN A 478 -21.42 -10.21 19.05
CA ASN A 478 -20.76 -9.31 18.12
C ASN A 478 -21.50 -9.28 16.77
N THR A 479 -21.97 -10.43 16.28
CA THR A 479 -22.79 -10.51 15.06
C THR A 479 -24.09 -9.77 15.22
N VAL A 480 -24.78 -9.95 16.35
CA VAL A 480 -26.02 -9.21 16.67
C VAL A 480 -25.76 -7.71 16.69
N MET A 481 -24.65 -7.25 17.24
CA MET A 481 -24.30 -5.82 17.25
C MET A 481 -24.04 -5.25 15.86
N ILE A 482 -23.42 -6.02 14.93
CA ILE A 482 -23.29 -5.60 13.52
C ILE A 482 -24.68 -5.46 12.89
N LEU A 483 -25.58 -6.44 13.10
CA LEU A 483 -26.94 -6.38 12.60
C LEU A 483 -27.72 -5.19 13.20
N LEU A 484 -27.51 -4.88 14.47
CA LEU A 484 -28.07 -3.70 15.13
C LEU A 484 -27.57 -2.42 14.46
N PHE A 485 -26.25 -2.29 14.25
CA PHE A 485 -25.67 -1.16 13.53
C PHE A 485 -26.32 -0.99 12.15
N MET A 486 -26.38 -2.07 11.35
CA MET A 486 -27.01 -2.05 10.03
C MET A 486 -28.47 -1.64 10.08
N THR A 487 -29.23 -2.17 11.07
CA THR A 487 -30.64 -1.86 11.25
C THR A 487 -30.85 -0.38 11.56
N VAL A 488 -30.06 0.19 12.48
CA VAL A 488 -30.12 1.62 12.82
C VAL A 488 -29.81 2.48 11.60
N VAL A 489 -28.76 2.14 10.85
CA VAL A 489 -28.41 2.85 9.61
C VAL A 489 -29.57 2.82 8.62
N VAL A 490 -30.14 1.63 8.34
CA VAL A 490 -31.26 1.49 7.39
C VAL A 490 -32.49 2.29 7.84
N ILE A 491 -32.83 2.29 9.15
CA ILE A 491 -33.96 3.05 9.66
C ILE A 491 -33.71 4.56 9.50
N MET A 492 -32.50 5.03 9.82
CA MET A 492 -32.14 6.46 9.70
C MET A 492 -32.17 6.94 8.25
N GLU A 493 -31.63 6.13 7.32
CA GLU A 493 -31.63 6.47 5.89
C GLU A 493 -33.03 6.38 5.26
N ARG A 494 -33.91 5.49 5.74
CA ARG A 494 -35.33 5.42 5.28
C ARG A 494 -36.18 6.58 5.81
N LYS A 495 -36.01 6.98 7.08
CA LYS A 495 -36.80 8.08 7.69
C LYS A 495 -36.46 9.46 7.13
N ASN A 496 -35.19 9.64 6.71
CA ASN A 496 -34.74 10.89 6.12
C ASN A 496 -33.96 10.55 4.83
N PRO A 497 -34.64 10.10 3.77
CA PRO A 497 -33.97 9.88 2.51
C PRO A 497 -33.32 11.19 2.08
N LEU A 498 -32.06 11.11 1.65
CA LEU A 498 -31.39 12.24 1.04
C LEU A 498 -32.21 12.66 -0.17
N LYS A 499 -33.00 13.73 -0.04
CA LYS A 499 -33.79 14.27 -1.14
C LYS A 499 -32.83 14.68 -2.24
N ILE A 500 -32.95 14.03 -3.38
CA ILE A 500 -32.41 14.48 -4.65
C ILE A 500 -33.56 15.24 -5.27
N ASP A 501 -33.68 16.54 -4.96
CA ASP A 501 -34.60 17.45 -5.63
C ASP A 501 -34.06 17.81 -7.01
#